data_ec80486447b7ccd4d9ea91d3393b22d3
#
_entry.id   ec80486447b7ccd4d9ea91d3393b22d3
#
_cell.length_a   1.000
_cell.length_b   1.000
_cell.length_c   1.000
_cell.angle_alpha   90.00
_cell.angle_beta   90.00
_cell.angle_gamma   90.00
#
_symmetry.space_group_name_H-M   'P 1'
#
loop_
_entity.id
_entity.type
_entity.pdbx_description
1 polymer ?
#
loop_
_entity_poly.entity_id
_entity_poly.type
_entity_poly.pdbx_seq_one_letter_code
_entity_poly.pdbx_strand_id
1 'polypeptide(L)'
;MGIAKRQPWVVGVSGASGTPYAASVIRALLAAGEAVDLIVSRAARLTILDETGISFRDAHWRTDLAAWLGTDQGLEDVRYWSAGDFAAGPSSGSYPAKGMLVVPATTGAVAGIALGLSKDLLQRVASVTLKERRPLVVCVRETPLNGVTLKHLVELDAQGAVVLPASPGFYAGGSTVRELVDFVAGRVLDAVGVPHSLYLRWEGELGAAARQSGSGGSASAEGE
;
A
#
# COMPACT_ATOMS: atom_id res chain seq x y z
N MET A 1 -30.23 14.95 -7.52
CA MET A 1 -29.71 13.64 -7.04
C MET A 1 -28.21 13.79 -6.89
N GLY A 2 -27.71 13.90 -5.66
CA GLY A 2 -26.27 13.96 -5.42
C GLY A 2 -25.63 12.63 -5.82
N ILE A 3 -24.56 12.68 -6.63
CA ILE A 3 -23.73 11.52 -6.93
C ILE A 3 -23.26 10.96 -5.58
N ALA A 4 -23.64 9.73 -5.27
CA ALA A 4 -23.19 9.08 -4.03
C ALA A 4 -21.66 9.09 -4.03
N LYS A 5 -21.07 9.81 -3.06
CA LYS A 5 -19.61 9.94 -2.95
C LYS A 5 -19.03 8.55 -2.77
N ARG A 6 -18.15 8.10 -3.69
CA ARG A 6 -17.51 6.77 -3.60
C ARG A 6 -16.87 6.58 -2.23
N GLN A 7 -17.10 5.40 -1.63
CA GLN A 7 -16.42 5.05 -0.38
C GLN A 7 -14.92 4.85 -0.64
N PRO A 8 -14.03 5.55 0.07
CA PRO A 8 -12.60 5.44 -0.17
C PRO A 8 -12.00 4.17 0.44
N TRP A 9 -10.87 3.74 -0.10
CA TRP A 9 -9.87 2.96 0.62
C TRP A 9 -9.01 3.91 1.45
N VAL A 10 -8.78 3.58 2.72
CA VAL A 10 -7.80 4.32 3.52
C VAL A 10 -6.42 3.70 3.30
N VAL A 11 -5.45 4.50 2.85
CA VAL A 11 -4.06 4.08 2.70
C VAL A 11 -3.23 4.75 3.79
N GLY A 12 -2.69 3.95 4.70
CA GLY A 12 -1.80 4.38 5.76
C GLY A 12 -0.34 4.06 5.42
N VAL A 13 0.52 5.07 5.36
CA VAL A 13 1.95 4.92 5.09
C VAL A 13 2.74 5.14 6.37
N SER A 14 3.42 4.11 6.86
CA SER A 14 4.29 4.23 8.03
C SER A 14 5.77 4.26 7.63
N GLY A 15 6.68 4.52 8.58
CA GLY A 15 8.09 4.82 8.29
C GLY A 15 8.99 3.60 8.04
N ALA A 16 8.46 2.48 7.53
CA ALA A 16 9.29 1.39 7.06
C ALA A 16 9.84 1.71 5.67
N SER A 17 11.04 1.25 5.34
CA SER A 17 11.57 1.29 3.98
C SER A 17 10.64 0.51 3.04
N GLY A 18 10.46 0.99 1.80
CA GLY A 18 9.52 0.43 0.84
C GLY A 18 8.34 1.37 0.55
N THR A 19 8.53 2.67 0.67
CA THR A 19 7.53 3.67 0.24
C THR A 19 7.10 3.51 -1.22
N PRO A 20 7.92 2.96 -2.16
CA PRO A 20 7.47 2.61 -3.50
C PRO A 20 6.30 1.62 -3.54
N TYR A 21 6.16 0.72 -2.57
CA TYR A 21 4.98 -0.17 -2.49
C TYR A 21 3.70 0.64 -2.33
N ALA A 22 3.70 1.63 -1.42
CA ALA A 22 2.54 2.51 -1.23
C ALA A 22 2.24 3.32 -2.49
N ALA A 23 3.25 3.88 -3.14
CA ALA A 23 3.08 4.62 -4.38
C ALA A 23 2.45 3.75 -5.49
N SER A 24 2.90 2.49 -5.63
CA SER A 24 2.32 1.55 -6.60
C SER A 24 0.87 1.18 -6.25
N VAL A 25 0.56 0.91 -4.98
CA VAL A 25 -0.82 0.64 -4.50
C VAL A 25 -1.74 1.83 -4.79
N ILE A 26 -1.31 3.06 -4.47
CA ILE A 26 -2.13 4.27 -4.69
C ILE A 26 -2.40 4.45 -6.18
N ARG A 27 -1.37 4.37 -7.04
CA ARG A 27 -1.55 4.47 -8.51
C ARG A 27 -2.55 3.44 -9.01
N ALA A 28 -2.46 2.20 -8.57
CA ALA A 28 -3.33 1.13 -9.02
C ALA A 28 -4.78 1.30 -8.52
N LEU A 29 -4.99 1.77 -7.29
CA LEU A 29 -6.32 2.14 -6.78
C LEU A 29 -6.95 3.22 -7.65
N LEU A 30 -6.21 4.29 -7.94
CA LEU A 30 -6.68 5.39 -8.78
C LEU A 30 -6.98 4.93 -10.22
N ALA A 31 -6.12 4.09 -10.79
CA ALA A 31 -6.34 3.49 -12.11
C ALA A 31 -7.59 2.58 -12.16
N ALA A 32 -7.92 1.91 -11.04
CA ALA A 32 -9.16 1.15 -10.89
C ALA A 32 -10.40 2.02 -10.61
N GLY A 33 -10.25 3.35 -10.58
CA GLY A 33 -11.32 4.30 -10.29
C GLY A 33 -11.74 4.34 -8.82
N GLU A 34 -10.88 3.91 -7.91
CA GLU A 34 -11.14 3.95 -6.47
C GLU A 34 -10.78 5.31 -5.86
N ALA A 35 -11.55 5.75 -4.86
CA ALA A 35 -11.20 6.91 -4.06
C ALA A 35 -10.23 6.51 -2.93
N VAL A 36 -9.31 7.41 -2.58
CA VAL A 36 -8.26 7.17 -1.58
C VAL A 36 -8.30 8.23 -0.49
N ASP A 37 -8.33 7.80 0.76
CA ASP A 37 -8.01 8.61 1.93
C ASP A 37 -6.58 8.28 2.37
N LEU A 38 -5.65 9.22 2.19
CA LEU A 38 -4.22 9.02 2.43
C LEU A 38 -3.82 9.57 3.81
N ILE A 39 -3.11 8.75 4.58
CA ILE A 39 -2.49 9.13 5.86
C ILE A 39 -1.00 8.79 5.77
N VAL A 40 -0.13 9.81 5.89
CA VAL A 40 1.33 9.64 5.89
C VAL A 40 1.85 9.96 7.28
N SER A 41 2.42 8.98 7.97
CA SER A 41 2.97 9.19 9.31
C SER A 41 4.20 10.12 9.26
N ARG A 42 4.54 10.73 10.43
CA ARG A 42 5.73 11.57 10.51
C ARG A 42 7.01 10.83 10.09
N ALA A 43 7.15 9.57 10.51
CA ALA A 43 8.30 8.75 10.14
C ALA A 43 8.30 8.40 8.65
N ALA A 44 7.13 8.15 8.04
CA ALA A 44 7.03 7.88 6.62
C ALA A 44 7.53 9.03 5.74
N ARG A 45 7.35 10.29 6.17
CA ARG A 45 7.87 11.45 5.43
C ARG A 45 9.40 11.44 5.33
N LEU A 46 10.08 11.01 6.41
CA LEU A 46 11.54 10.88 6.41
C LEU A 46 11.96 9.75 5.45
N THR A 47 11.24 8.64 5.46
CA THR A 47 11.53 7.52 4.56
C THR A 47 11.25 7.87 3.09
N ILE A 48 10.15 8.59 2.80
CA ILE A 48 9.87 9.08 1.44
C ILE A 48 11.01 10.00 0.97
N LEU A 49 11.47 10.92 1.82
CA LEU A 49 12.57 11.82 1.48
C LEU A 49 13.87 11.03 1.20
N ASP A 50 14.20 10.06 2.05
CA ASP A 50 15.42 9.26 1.92
C ASP A 50 15.41 8.39 0.65
N GLU A 51 14.28 7.72 0.36
CA GLU A 51 14.16 6.79 -0.75
C GLU A 51 13.91 7.46 -2.11
N THR A 52 13.33 8.66 -2.13
CA THR A 52 12.86 9.30 -3.39
C THR A 52 13.35 10.72 -3.59
N GLY A 53 13.97 11.35 -2.58
CA GLY A 53 14.35 12.76 -2.60
C GLY A 53 13.16 13.72 -2.44
N ILE A 54 11.93 13.22 -2.25
CA ILE A 54 10.72 14.04 -2.20
C ILE A 54 10.36 14.37 -0.76
N SER A 55 10.32 15.67 -0.44
CA SER A 55 9.86 16.16 0.86
C SER A 55 8.33 16.23 0.89
N PHE A 56 7.69 15.31 1.62
CA PHE A 56 6.22 15.25 1.74
C PHE A 56 5.71 16.16 2.88
N ARG A 57 4.94 17.21 2.55
CA ARG A 57 4.51 18.26 3.46
C ARG A 57 2.99 18.38 3.50
N ASP A 58 2.40 18.59 4.69
CA ASP A 58 0.95 18.74 4.85
C ASP A 58 0.37 19.87 3.98
N ALA A 59 1.03 21.04 3.99
CA ALA A 59 0.55 22.21 3.25
C ALA A 59 0.64 22.07 1.72
N HIS A 60 1.48 21.17 1.21
CA HIS A 60 1.75 20.97 -0.21
C HIS A 60 1.48 19.51 -0.66
N TRP A 61 0.72 18.77 0.12
CA TRP A 61 0.54 17.33 -0.04
C TRP A 61 0.16 16.91 -1.47
N ARG A 62 -0.67 17.69 -2.17
CA ARG A 62 -1.13 17.34 -3.53
C ARG A 62 0.03 17.38 -4.54
N THR A 63 0.83 18.43 -4.50
CA THR A 63 2.02 18.58 -5.36
C THR A 63 3.08 17.53 -5.01
N ASP A 64 3.32 17.33 -3.71
CA ASP A 64 4.31 16.37 -3.22
C ASP A 64 3.86 14.92 -3.52
N LEU A 65 2.55 14.64 -3.46
CA LEU A 65 1.98 13.36 -3.86
C LEU A 65 2.13 13.12 -5.36
N ALA A 66 1.81 14.10 -6.22
CA ALA A 66 2.01 14.01 -7.66
C ALA A 66 3.46 13.66 -8.01
N ALA A 67 4.41 14.34 -7.38
CA ALA A 67 5.83 14.07 -7.56
C ALA A 67 6.20 12.65 -7.09
N TRP A 68 5.70 12.20 -5.93
CA TRP A 68 5.97 10.86 -5.41
C TRP A 68 5.35 9.74 -6.25
N LEU A 69 4.14 9.94 -6.76
CA LEU A 69 3.50 8.98 -7.66
C LEU A 69 4.07 9.02 -9.09
N GLY A 70 4.75 10.11 -9.48
CA GLY A 70 5.18 10.35 -10.86
C GLY A 70 4.03 10.61 -11.82
N THR A 71 2.87 11.01 -11.31
CA THR A 71 1.65 11.35 -12.08
C THR A 71 0.72 12.21 -11.24
N ASP A 72 -0.10 13.03 -11.91
CA ASP A 72 -1.19 13.81 -11.31
C ASP A 72 -2.58 13.22 -11.62
N GLN A 73 -2.64 12.13 -12.39
CA GLN A 73 -3.90 11.49 -12.79
C GLN A 73 -4.62 10.89 -11.57
N GLY A 74 -5.91 11.20 -11.43
CA GLY A 74 -6.78 10.67 -10.38
C GLY A 74 -6.60 11.34 -9.02
N LEU A 75 -5.75 12.36 -8.87
CA LEU A 75 -5.53 13.04 -7.60
C LEU A 75 -6.76 13.80 -7.09
N GLU A 76 -7.76 14.06 -7.92
CA GLU A 76 -9.06 14.57 -7.53
C GLU A 76 -9.85 13.60 -6.65
N ASP A 77 -9.59 12.30 -6.77
CA ASP A 77 -10.19 11.24 -5.94
C ASP A 77 -9.38 10.95 -4.67
N VAL A 78 -8.29 11.69 -4.41
CA VAL A 78 -7.50 11.57 -3.18
C VAL A 78 -7.86 12.65 -2.18
N ARG A 79 -8.05 12.25 -0.91
CA ARG A 79 -8.04 13.14 0.25
C ARG A 79 -6.88 12.80 1.14
N TYR A 80 -6.19 13.83 1.59
CA TYR A 80 -5.10 13.70 2.54
C TYR A 80 -5.56 14.08 3.96
N TRP A 81 -5.14 13.28 4.94
CA TRP A 81 -5.38 13.51 6.36
C TRP A 81 -4.05 13.52 7.10
N SER A 82 -3.79 14.59 7.85
CA SER A 82 -2.60 14.64 8.70
C SER A 82 -2.63 13.54 9.76
N ALA A 83 -1.49 12.89 10.00
CA ALA A 83 -1.40 11.81 10.98
C ALA A 83 -1.72 12.24 12.42
N GLY A 84 -1.66 13.54 12.72
CA GLY A 84 -2.03 14.13 14.01
C GLY A 84 -3.51 14.55 14.13
N ASP A 85 -4.29 14.46 13.05
CA ASP A 85 -5.67 14.94 13.01
C ASP A 85 -6.67 13.87 13.46
N PHE A 86 -6.94 13.81 14.75
CA PHE A 86 -7.97 12.91 15.31
C PHE A 86 -9.42 13.36 15.05
N ALA A 87 -9.62 14.58 14.52
CA ALA A 87 -10.93 15.05 14.06
C ALA A 87 -11.26 14.61 12.64
N ALA A 88 -10.29 14.01 11.93
CA ALA A 88 -10.47 13.48 10.57
C ALA A 88 -11.63 12.47 10.49
N GLY A 89 -12.38 12.50 9.38
CA GLY A 89 -13.51 11.61 9.15
C GLY A 89 -13.20 10.12 9.41
N PRO A 90 -12.11 9.55 8.89
CA PRO A 90 -11.77 8.13 9.08
C PRO A 90 -11.54 7.72 10.55
N SER A 91 -11.36 8.66 11.49
CA SER A 91 -11.23 8.36 12.91
C SER A 91 -12.52 7.82 13.54
N SER A 92 -13.67 7.97 12.86
CA SER A 92 -14.98 7.54 13.32
C SER A 92 -15.48 6.29 12.59
N GLY A 93 -16.12 5.36 13.31
CA GLY A 93 -16.74 4.16 12.74
C GLY A 93 -17.90 4.46 11.78
N SER A 94 -18.60 5.60 11.95
CA SER A 94 -19.67 6.03 11.05
C SER A 94 -19.17 6.57 9.71
N TYR A 95 -17.87 6.82 9.58
CA TYR A 95 -17.27 7.24 8.31
C TYR A 95 -17.29 6.10 7.30
N PRO A 96 -17.82 6.31 6.07
CA PRO A 96 -18.00 5.26 5.09
C PRO A 96 -16.68 4.98 4.33
N ALA A 97 -15.85 4.10 4.86
CA ALA A 97 -14.65 3.57 4.18
C ALA A 97 -14.86 2.11 3.79
N LYS A 98 -14.26 1.66 2.68
CA LYS A 98 -14.27 0.26 2.24
C LYS A 98 -13.40 -0.62 3.14
N GLY A 99 -12.29 -0.08 3.62
CA GLY A 99 -11.30 -0.76 4.45
C GLY A 99 -10.01 0.06 4.53
N MET A 100 -8.94 -0.56 5.02
CA MET A 100 -7.63 0.11 5.16
C MET A 100 -6.48 -0.77 4.72
N LEU A 101 -5.51 -0.15 4.04
CA LEU A 101 -4.25 -0.73 3.60
C LEU A 101 -3.10 0.01 4.30
N VAL A 102 -2.37 -0.65 5.19
CA VAL A 102 -1.16 -0.10 5.82
C VAL A 102 0.04 -0.59 5.05
N VAL A 103 0.63 0.28 4.23
CA VAL A 103 1.69 -0.06 3.27
C VAL A 103 2.74 1.06 3.19
N PRO A 104 4.00 0.80 3.49
CA PRO A 104 4.48 -0.31 4.30
C PRO A 104 4.14 -0.13 5.78
N ALA A 105 4.11 -1.22 6.54
CA ALA A 105 3.90 -1.20 7.98
C ALA A 105 5.23 -1.41 8.73
N THR A 106 5.58 -0.47 9.63
CA THR A 106 6.67 -0.65 10.59
C THR A 106 6.27 -1.60 11.72
N THR A 107 7.25 -2.21 12.38
CA THR A 107 7.02 -3.00 13.60
C THR A 107 6.32 -2.18 14.70
N GLY A 108 6.61 -0.86 14.78
CA GLY A 108 5.93 0.05 15.72
C GLY A 108 4.46 0.28 15.35
N ALA A 109 4.12 0.39 14.06
CA ALA A 109 2.73 0.47 13.60
C ALA A 109 2.01 -0.86 13.85
N VAL A 110 2.64 -2.00 13.52
CA VAL A 110 2.13 -3.34 13.81
C VAL A 110 1.79 -3.50 15.31
N ALA A 111 2.73 -3.17 16.20
CA ALA A 111 2.52 -3.25 17.64
C ALA A 111 1.39 -2.31 18.10
N GLY A 112 1.37 -1.05 17.62
CA GLY A 112 0.36 -0.07 17.99
C GLY A 112 -1.05 -0.48 17.59
N ILE A 113 -1.21 -1.08 16.41
CA ILE A 113 -2.50 -1.58 15.92
C ILE A 113 -2.92 -2.83 16.71
N ALA A 114 -2.01 -3.81 16.86
CA ALA A 114 -2.30 -5.05 17.59
C ALA A 114 -2.74 -4.81 19.05
N LEU A 115 -2.13 -3.82 19.70
CA LEU A 115 -2.44 -3.43 21.08
C LEU A 115 -3.56 -2.38 21.20
N GLY A 116 -4.11 -1.88 20.09
CA GLY A 116 -5.18 -0.87 20.10
C GLY A 116 -4.75 0.50 20.64
N LEU A 117 -3.46 0.87 20.54
CA LEU A 117 -2.92 2.06 21.20
C LEU A 117 -3.42 3.39 20.63
N SER A 118 -3.73 3.45 19.33
CA SER A 118 -4.25 4.65 18.65
C SER A 118 -3.40 5.91 18.91
N LYS A 119 -2.07 5.83 18.79
CA LYS A 119 -1.14 6.94 19.06
C LYS A 119 -1.19 8.06 18.01
N ASP A 120 -1.61 7.72 16.80
CA ASP A 120 -1.81 8.62 15.69
C ASP A 120 -3.06 8.24 14.91
N LEU A 121 -3.41 9.04 13.90
CA LEU A 121 -4.58 8.76 13.07
C LEU A 121 -4.46 7.43 12.33
N LEU A 122 -3.27 7.03 11.88
CA LEU A 122 -3.07 5.76 11.18
C LEU A 122 -3.48 4.57 12.07
N GLN A 123 -2.97 4.50 13.30
CA GLN A 123 -3.32 3.45 14.26
C GLN A 123 -4.80 3.53 14.67
N ARG A 124 -5.33 4.75 14.84
CA ARG A 124 -6.74 4.95 15.16
C ARG A 124 -7.65 4.41 14.08
N VAL A 125 -7.38 4.72 12.81
CA VAL A 125 -8.19 4.25 11.68
C VAL A 125 -8.10 2.73 11.53
N ALA A 126 -6.93 2.14 11.74
CA ALA A 126 -6.78 0.67 11.73
C ALA A 126 -7.64 0.02 12.83
N SER A 127 -7.63 0.57 14.05
CA SER A 127 -8.50 0.11 15.16
C SER A 127 -9.99 0.27 14.82
N VAL A 128 -10.38 1.39 14.17
CA VAL A 128 -11.75 1.60 13.69
C VAL A 128 -12.11 0.58 12.62
N THR A 129 -11.22 0.31 11.67
CA THR A 129 -11.42 -0.65 10.59
C THR A 129 -11.69 -2.04 11.14
N LEU A 130 -10.90 -2.50 12.12
CA LEU A 130 -11.07 -3.80 12.79
C LEU A 130 -12.40 -3.88 13.56
N LYS A 131 -12.74 -2.87 14.39
CA LYS A 131 -13.98 -2.90 15.17
C LYS A 131 -15.24 -2.86 14.31
N GLU A 132 -15.18 -2.21 13.13
CA GLU A 132 -16.27 -2.17 12.14
C GLU A 132 -16.28 -3.39 11.20
N ARG A 133 -15.41 -4.37 11.44
CA ARG A 133 -15.29 -5.59 10.63
C ARG A 133 -15.04 -5.31 9.14
N ARG A 134 -14.32 -4.21 8.83
CA ARG A 134 -13.90 -3.87 7.47
C ARG A 134 -12.54 -4.51 7.17
N PRO A 135 -12.22 -4.81 5.90
CA PRO A 135 -10.91 -5.34 5.51
C PRO A 135 -9.76 -4.44 5.98
N LEU A 136 -8.78 -5.04 6.66
CA LEU A 136 -7.51 -4.41 7.01
C LEU A 136 -6.37 -5.26 6.46
N VAL A 137 -5.52 -4.69 5.62
CA VAL A 137 -4.26 -5.30 5.18
C VAL A 137 -3.10 -4.59 5.84
N VAL A 138 -2.22 -5.34 6.46
CA VAL A 138 -0.98 -4.84 7.08
C VAL A 138 0.20 -5.40 6.32
N CYS A 139 0.75 -4.61 5.38
CA CYS A 139 1.92 -4.97 4.58
C CYS A 139 3.20 -4.68 5.37
N VAL A 140 3.61 -5.65 6.19
CA VAL A 140 4.78 -5.49 7.06
C VAL A 140 6.08 -5.55 6.26
N ARG A 141 7.01 -4.58 6.53
CA ARG A 141 8.36 -4.60 5.98
C ARG A 141 9.38 -4.48 7.10
N GLU A 142 9.99 -5.58 7.43
CA GLU A 142 11.07 -5.71 8.43
C GLU A 142 11.86 -6.98 8.19
N THR A 143 13.17 -6.93 8.43
CA THR A 143 14.06 -8.10 8.40
C THR A 143 15.30 -7.86 9.26
N PRO A 144 15.68 -8.82 10.14
CA PRO A 144 14.93 -9.99 10.56
C PRO A 144 13.74 -9.63 11.46
N LEU A 145 12.78 -10.53 11.60
CA LEU A 145 11.72 -10.40 12.59
C LEU A 145 12.16 -10.96 13.94
N ASN A 146 11.75 -10.33 15.04
CA ASN A 146 11.97 -10.84 16.39
C ASN A 146 10.67 -11.45 16.98
N GLY A 147 10.80 -12.18 18.08
CA GLY A 147 9.68 -12.88 18.71
C GLY A 147 8.55 -11.94 19.20
N VAL A 148 8.85 -10.68 19.53
CA VAL A 148 7.83 -9.69 19.91
C VAL A 148 7.00 -9.29 18.70
N THR A 149 7.64 -8.95 17.60
CA THR A 149 6.95 -8.60 16.34
C THR A 149 6.09 -9.77 15.85
N LEU A 150 6.63 -11.01 15.89
CA LEU A 150 5.88 -12.20 15.47
C LEU A 150 4.60 -12.38 16.31
N LYS A 151 4.64 -12.14 17.63
CA LYS A 151 3.44 -12.19 18.48
C LYS A 151 2.40 -11.14 18.07
N HIS A 152 2.82 -9.92 17.77
CA HIS A 152 1.91 -8.88 17.31
C HIS A 152 1.30 -9.20 15.93
N LEU A 153 2.05 -9.85 15.02
CA LEU A 153 1.52 -10.29 13.73
C LEU A 153 0.46 -11.39 13.91
N VAL A 154 0.70 -12.35 14.79
CA VAL A 154 -0.29 -13.39 15.16
C VAL A 154 -1.55 -12.75 15.76
N GLU A 155 -1.40 -11.76 16.64
CA GLU A 155 -2.54 -11.04 17.22
C GLU A 155 -3.37 -10.30 16.15
N LEU A 156 -2.71 -9.64 15.19
CA LEU A 156 -3.41 -8.97 14.08
C LEU A 156 -4.17 -9.96 13.20
N ASP A 157 -3.58 -11.10 12.87
CA ASP A 157 -4.24 -12.17 12.12
C ASP A 157 -5.47 -12.69 12.89
N ALA A 158 -5.35 -12.96 14.20
CA ALA A 158 -6.45 -13.40 15.05
C ALA A 158 -7.59 -12.36 15.14
N GLN A 159 -7.28 -11.05 15.02
CA GLN A 159 -8.27 -9.98 14.96
C GLN A 159 -8.93 -9.84 13.57
N GLY A 160 -8.47 -10.59 12.56
CA GLY A 160 -9.01 -10.62 11.20
C GLY A 160 -8.32 -9.67 10.22
N ALA A 161 -7.13 -9.13 10.55
CA ALA A 161 -6.32 -8.42 9.58
C ALA A 161 -5.59 -9.40 8.66
N VAL A 162 -5.41 -9.03 7.40
CA VAL A 162 -4.51 -9.75 6.49
C VAL A 162 -3.08 -9.28 6.77
N VAL A 163 -2.26 -10.17 7.32
CA VAL A 163 -0.83 -9.93 7.53
C VAL A 163 -0.07 -10.33 6.27
N LEU A 164 0.48 -9.34 5.57
CA LEU A 164 1.16 -9.52 4.28
C LEU A 164 2.60 -9.05 4.41
N PRO A 165 3.60 -9.96 4.43
CA PRO A 165 5.00 -9.58 4.33
C PRO A 165 5.30 -8.93 2.97
N ALA A 166 6.07 -7.84 2.95
CA ALA A 166 6.53 -7.20 1.72
C ALA A 166 7.64 -8.04 1.06
N SER A 167 7.27 -9.27 0.64
CA SER A 167 8.17 -10.28 0.07
C SER A 167 7.77 -10.59 -1.36
N PRO A 168 8.51 -10.09 -2.38
CA PRO A 168 8.18 -10.36 -3.77
C PRO A 168 8.45 -11.82 -4.14
N GLY A 169 7.56 -12.40 -4.97
CA GLY A 169 7.78 -13.70 -5.58
C GLY A 169 8.48 -13.57 -6.94
N PHE A 170 9.49 -14.39 -7.19
CA PHE A 170 10.27 -14.34 -8.44
C PHE A 170 9.61 -15.10 -9.60
N TYR A 171 8.60 -15.92 -9.36
CA TYR A 171 7.90 -16.70 -10.38
C TYR A 171 7.12 -15.85 -11.41
N ALA A 172 6.81 -14.60 -11.05
CA ALA A 172 6.15 -13.66 -11.94
C ALA A 172 7.09 -13.04 -13.00
N GLY A 173 8.36 -13.45 -13.05
CA GLY A 173 9.35 -13.03 -14.05
C GLY A 173 9.91 -11.63 -13.86
N GLY A 174 9.68 -11.01 -12.71
CA GLY A 174 10.18 -9.67 -12.42
C GLY A 174 11.72 -9.62 -12.43
N SER A 175 12.28 -8.78 -13.31
CA SER A 175 13.71 -8.56 -13.49
C SER A 175 14.18 -7.19 -13.00
N THR A 176 13.26 -6.30 -12.75
CA THR A 176 13.50 -4.92 -12.29
C THR A 176 12.97 -4.71 -10.88
N VAL A 177 13.55 -3.75 -10.14
CA VAL A 177 13.03 -3.33 -8.83
C VAL A 177 11.56 -2.91 -8.91
N ARG A 178 11.17 -2.24 -10.00
CA ARG A 178 9.80 -1.81 -10.22
C ARG A 178 8.83 -2.99 -10.28
N GLU A 179 9.16 -4.04 -11.03
CA GLU A 179 8.32 -5.24 -11.15
C GLU A 179 8.20 -5.99 -9.82
N LEU A 180 9.28 -6.02 -9.00
CA LEU A 180 9.21 -6.59 -7.65
C LEU A 180 8.32 -5.75 -6.72
N VAL A 181 8.36 -4.42 -6.84
CA VAL A 181 7.47 -3.51 -6.12
C VAL A 181 6.03 -3.72 -6.56
N ASP A 182 5.78 -3.76 -7.86
CA ASP A 182 4.44 -3.94 -8.44
C ASP A 182 3.85 -5.32 -8.06
N PHE A 183 4.68 -6.37 -7.95
CA PHE A 183 4.23 -7.66 -7.44
C PHE A 183 3.65 -7.56 -6.01
N VAL A 184 4.39 -6.94 -5.08
CA VAL A 184 3.91 -6.78 -3.69
C VAL A 184 2.66 -5.91 -3.64
N ALA A 185 2.64 -4.80 -4.39
CA ALA A 185 1.47 -3.92 -4.48
C ALA A 185 0.24 -4.66 -5.02
N GLY A 186 0.40 -5.48 -6.05
CA GLY A 186 -0.66 -6.32 -6.58
C GLY A 186 -1.17 -7.33 -5.56
N ARG A 187 -0.30 -7.96 -4.76
CA ARG A 187 -0.73 -8.86 -3.68
C ARG A 187 -1.55 -8.16 -2.60
N VAL A 188 -1.22 -6.89 -2.30
CA VAL A 188 -2.04 -6.07 -1.39
C VAL A 188 -3.44 -5.84 -1.98
N LEU A 189 -3.54 -5.52 -3.27
CA LEU A 189 -4.82 -5.30 -3.95
C LEU A 189 -5.64 -6.58 -4.10
N ASP A 190 -4.99 -7.72 -4.40
CA ASP A 190 -5.65 -9.05 -4.44
C ASP A 190 -6.30 -9.39 -3.11
N ALA A 191 -5.65 -9.09 -1.99
CA ALA A 191 -6.16 -9.38 -0.65
C ALA A 191 -7.49 -8.67 -0.35
N VAL A 192 -7.83 -7.61 -1.11
CA VAL A 192 -9.06 -6.84 -0.95
C VAL A 192 -9.94 -6.83 -2.20
N GLY A 193 -9.61 -7.67 -3.19
CA GLY A 193 -10.42 -7.86 -4.39
C GLY A 193 -10.45 -6.67 -5.36
N VAL A 194 -9.45 -5.79 -5.33
CA VAL A 194 -9.33 -4.68 -6.29
C VAL A 194 -8.66 -5.19 -7.57
N PRO A 195 -9.31 -5.06 -8.74
CA PRO A 195 -8.74 -5.49 -10.01
C PRO A 195 -7.47 -4.70 -10.37
N HIS A 196 -6.45 -5.39 -10.88
CA HIS A 196 -5.21 -4.77 -11.35
C HIS A 196 -4.48 -5.66 -12.36
N SER A 197 -3.47 -5.08 -13.05
CA SER A 197 -2.59 -5.77 -13.99
C SER A 197 -1.11 -5.55 -13.65
N LEU A 198 -0.77 -5.47 -12.36
CA LEU A 198 0.58 -5.10 -11.90
C LEU A 198 1.61 -6.21 -12.09
N TYR A 199 1.18 -7.48 -12.19
CA TYR A 199 2.07 -8.61 -12.41
C TYR A 199 1.37 -9.74 -13.17
N LEU A 200 2.16 -10.64 -13.76
CA LEU A 200 1.63 -11.85 -14.42
C LEU A 200 1.12 -12.85 -13.38
N ARG A 201 -0.14 -13.25 -13.55
CA ARG A 201 -0.75 -14.25 -12.68
C ARG A 201 -0.23 -15.64 -13.04
N TRP A 202 -0.08 -16.48 -12.03
CA TRP A 202 0.27 -17.87 -12.22
C TRP A 202 -0.91 -18.65 -12.83
N GLU A 203 -0.70 -19.22 -14.01
CA GLU A 203 -1.72 -20.01 -14.76
C GLU A 203 -1.42 -21.51 -14.77
N GLY A 204 -0.46 -21.96 -13.97
CA GLY A 204 -0.11 -23.38 -13.86
C GLY A 204 0.99 -23.86 -14.82
N GLU A 205 1.56 -22.97 -15.65
CA GLU A 205 2.62 -23.32 -16.58
C GLU A 205 4.01 -22.99 -16.05
N LEU A 206 4.85 -23.99 -15.87
CA LEU A 206 6.26 -23.80 -15.48
C LEU A 206 7.03 -23.07 -16.60
N GLY A 207 7.78 -22.03 -16.22
CA GLY A 207 8.62 -21.27 -17.13
C GLY A 207 7.89 -20.28 -18.05
N ALA A 208 6.59 -20.03 -17.87
CA ALA A 208 5.85 -19.05 -18.67
C ALA A 208 6.45 -17.65 -18.60
N ALA A 209 6.85 -17.18 -17.42
CA ALA A 209 7.49 -15.89 -17.22
C ALA A 209 8.85 -15.77 -17.92
N ALA A 210 9.65 -16.84 -17.91
CA ALA A 210 10.95 -16.86 -18.60
C ALA A 210 10.79 -16.84 -20.13
N ARG A 211 9.74 -17.44 -20.68
CA ARG A 211 9.44 -17.42 -22.13
C ARG A 211 9.01 -16.03 -22.61
N GLN A 212 8.29 -15.26 -21.80
CA GLN A 212 7.83 -13.92 -22.17
C GLN A 212 8.98 -12.89 -22.13
N SER A 213 9.95 -13.04 -21.20
CA SER A 213 11.14 -12.18 -21.17
C SER A 213 12.15 -12.46 -22.29
N GLY A 214 12.13 -13.69 -22.87
CA GLY A 214 12.99 -14.10 -23.98
C GLY A 214 12.51 -13.70 -25.37
N SER A 215 11.22 -13.37 -25.55
CA SER A 215 10.65 -13.04 -26.86
C SER A 215 10.84 -11.56 -27.29
N GLY A 216 11.41 -10.71 -26.43
CA GLY A 216 11.73 -9.31 -26.75
C GLY A 216 13.13 -9.06 -27.31
N GLY A 217 13.96 -10.10 -27.50
CA GLY A 217 15.38 -9.97 -27.83
C GLY A 217 15.86 -10.51 -29.18
N SER A 218 14.97 -10.92 -30.10
CA SER A 218 15.39 -11.49 -31.40
C SER A 218 14.77 -10.77 -32.60
N ALA A 219 15.14 -9.49 -32.78
CA ALA A 219 14.91 -8.80 -34.05
C ALA A 219 16.08 -7.80 -34.30
N SER A 220 17.22 -8.30 -34.70
CA SER A 220 18.19 -7.59 -35.56
C SER A 220 19.56 -8.28 -35.52
N ALA A 221 19.77 -9.32 -36.32
CA ALA A 221 21.06 -9.74 -36.85
C ALA A 221 20.84 -10.76 -37.99
N GLU A 222 20.28 -10.29 -39.11
CA GLU A 222 20.54 -10.89 -40.42
C GLU A 222 20.57 -9.73 -41.42
N GLY A 223 21.74 -9.45 -41.93
CA GLY A 223 21.93 -8.47 -42.98
C GLY A 223 23.37 -7.96 -43.04
N GLU A 224 24.30 -8.76 -43.47
CA GLU A 224 25.34 -8.63 -44.50
C GLU A 224 26.50 -9.58 -44.24
#